data_3050fd5db2e51ce5636cd9f404f5c311
#
_entry.id   3050fd5db2e51ce5636cd9f404f5c311
#
_cell.length_a   1.000
_cell.length_b   1.000
_cell.length_c   1.000
_cell.angle_alpha   90.00
_cell.angle_beta   90.00
_cell.angle_gamma   90.00
#
_symmetry.space_group_name_H-M   'P 1'
#
loop_
_entity.id
_entity.type
_entity.pdbx_description
1 polymer ?
#
loop_
_entity_poly.entity_id
_entity_poly.type
_entity_poly.pdbx_seq_one_letter_code
_entity_poly.pdbx_strand_id
1 'polypeptide(L)'
;MSHRELFSEFLGNLKLDLKQAKRISYHYRKITKSLNIAFRETDSSIANRLKVGSVGRHTAIKGISDLDMLYIMPGSKYEYYNSKDNGQSALLTDVRNILARKYPEQTVRKDRLVVQVIFKNFYVEVQPVFKQNDESFKYPDSYNGGSWKITKPLHEKAAMTEFSRDKSNNLRKLCKMIRAWKNRHGVNMGGLLIDTLAYRFLSSTSKYDNTGNGSLGVLAKEFFEYLSNEEKHERYLALGSNQHVSVKSPWFGRAAKQAYELCCDALDAAGTVCENDCWRAVFGRAFPKLKADILESNLSLASCATDVATWNDTEEFIEDKYPVDIKYSLNLDCTVTQNGFKPTKLRKMLSRGFRLSARKSLLFQVDLAEGEIEEPYTVMWKVLNVGDEARRRNMIRGQIVQDKGHCTKKESTDFRGDHMVECYVIKNEVVVARAQIDVPIN
;
A
#
# COMPACT_ATOMS: atom_id res chain seq x y z
N MET A 1 5.69 14.41 23.59
CA MET A 1 6.42 13.20 23.12
C MET A 1 7.64 13.66 22.33
N SER A 2 8.79 13.02 22.53
CA SER A 2 9.97 13.31 21.71
C SER A 2 9.79 12.75 20.30
N HIS A 3 10.51 13.27 19.33
CA HIS A 3 10.56 12.76 17.96
C HIS A 3 10.83 11.24 17.90
N ARG A 4 11.73 10.75 18.76
CA ARG A 4 12.02 9.33 18.92
C ARG A 4 10.80 8.50 19.35
N GLU A 5 10.02 9.02 20.28
CA GLU A 5 8.81 8.33 20.79
C GLU A 5 7.72 8.31 19.73
N LEU A 6 7.51 9.42 19.00
CA LEU A 6 6.56 9.52 17.89
C LEU A 6 6.83 8.45 16.81
N PHE A 7 8.07 8.33 16.36
CA PHE A 7 8.43 7.31 15.37
C PHE A 7 8.42 5.89 15.93
N SER A 8 8.64 5.70 17.22
CA SER A 8 8.53 4.38 17.87
C SER A 8 7.07 3.93 17.93
N GLU A 9 6.14 4.82 18.27
CA GLU A 9 4.70 4.57 18.25
C GLU A 9 4.21 4.33 16.82
N PHE A 10 4.61 5.16 15.87
CA PHE A 10 4.32 4.97 14.44
C PHE A 10 4.69 3.57 13.96
N LEU A 11 5.93 3.14 14.18
CA LEU A 11 6.37 1.79 13.83
C LEU A 11 5.58 0.70 14.57
N GLY A 12 5.15 0.96 15.81
CA GLY A 12 4.25 0.10 16.56
C GLY A 12 2.89 -0.06 15.86
N ASN A 13 2.30 1.04 15.42
CA ASN A 13 1.02 1.08 14.72
C ASN A 13 1.07 0.38 13.35
N LEU A 14 2.24 0.29 12.72
CA LEU A 14 2.45 -0.43 11.45
C LEU A 14 2.59 -1.95 11.64
N LYS A 15 2.82 -2.46 12.85
CA LYS A 15 2.99 -3.90 13.06
C LYS A 15 1.69 -4.65 12.80
N LEU A 16 1.83 -5.86 12.26
CA LEU A 16 0.74 -6.83 12.23
C LEU A 16 0.28 -7.11 13.66
N ASP A 17 -1.01 -6.99 13.91
CA ASP A 17 -1.55 -7.36 15.22
C ASP A 17 -1.53 -8.89 15.46
N LEU A 18 -1.66 -9.29 16.71
CA LEU A 18 -1.62 -10.72 17.08
C LEU A 18 -2.73 -11.53 16.41
N LYS A 19 -3.91 -10.94 16.19
CA LYS A 19 -5.03 -11.60 15.52
C LYS A 19 -4.71 -11.88 14.05
N GLN A 20 -4.15 -10.89 13.34
CA GLN A 20 -3.68 -11.05 11.96
C GLN A 20 -2.56 -12.10 11.88
N ALA A 21 -1.54 -12.02 12.75
CA ALA A 21 -0.43 -12.98 12.76
C ALA A 21 -0.89 -14.43 13.01
N LYS A 22 -1.82 -14.65 13.95
CA LYS A 22 -2.43 -15.95 14.22
C LYS A 22 -3.22 -16.45 13.02
N ARG A 23 -4.04 -15.60 12.38
CA ARG A 23 -4.81 -15.93 11.18
C ARG A 23 -3.91 -16.32 10.01
N ILE A 24 -2.86 -15.55 9.73
CA ILE A 24 -1.85 -15.88 8.72
C ILE A 24 -1.25 -17.25 8.99
N SER A 25 -0.78 -17.49 10.22
CA SER A 25 -0.17 -18.76 10.61
C SER A 25 -1.13 -19.94 10.45
N TYR A 26 -2.41 -19.78 10.83
CA TYR A 26 -3.45 -20.79 10.68
C TYR A 26 -3.65 -21.19 9.22
N HIS A 27 -3.82 -20.23 8.31
CA HIS A 27 -4.06 -20.56 6.89
C HIS A 27 -2.83 -21.16 6.22
N TYR A 28 -1.63 -20.67 6.50
CA TYR A 28 -0.39 -21.29 6.02
C TYR A 28 -0.29 -22.76 6.46
N ARG A 29 -0.59 -23.07 7.73
CA ARG A 29 -0.56 -24.44 8.25
C ARG A 29 -1.63 -25.31 7.58
N LYS A 30 -2.85 -24.81 7.44
CA LYS A 30 -3.98 -25.54 6.86
C LYS A 30 -3.74 -25.88 5.37
N ILE A 31 -3.24 -24.92 4.59
CA ILE A 31 -2.84 -25.10 3.19
C ILE A 31 -1.69 -26.12 3.09
N THR A 32 -0.63 -25.91 3.88
CA THR A 32 0.54 -26.81 3.89
C THR A 32 0.14 -28.27 4.17
N LYS A 33 -0.66 -28.49 5.21
CA LYS A 33 -1.14 -29.85 5.56
C LYS A 33 -1.91 -30.49 4.40
N SER A 34 -2.81 -29.75 3.74
CA SER A 34 -3.61 -30.27 2.63
C SER A 34 -2.75 -30.68 1.43
N LEU A 35 -1.74 -29.87 1.09
CA LEU A 35 -0.83 -30.17 -0.01
C LEU A 35 0.15 -31.30 0.34
N ASN A 36 0.62 -31.37 1.59
CA ASN A 36 1.47 -32.47 2.04
C ASN A 36 0.75 -33.81 2.04
N ILE A 37 -0.52 -33.86 2.47
CA ILE A 37 -1.34 -35.06 2.37
C ILE A 37 -1.47 -35.50 0.90
N ALA A 38 -1.77 -34.60 -0.01
CA ALA A 38 -2.04 -34.91 -1.41
C ALA A 38 -0.79 -35.28 -2.22
N PHE A 39 0.35 -34.67 -1.96
CA PHE A 39 1.55 -34.84 -2.78
C PHE A 39 2.65 -35.68 -2.11
N ARG A 40 2.60 -35.86 -0.78
CA ARG A 40 3.67 -36.48 0.00
C ARG A 40 3.19 -37.51 1.01
N GLU A 41 1.88 -37.79 1.09
CA GLU A 41 1.29 -38.77 2.03
C GLU A 41 1.67 -38.52 3.49
N THR A 42 1.91 -37.21 3.86
CA THR A 42 2.24 -36.80 5.22
C THR A 42 1.32 -35.68 5.68
N ASP A 43 1.03 -35.63 6.99
CA ASP A 43 0.11 -34.64 7.57
C ASP A 43 0.81 -33.43 8.18
N SER A 44 2.12 -33.25 7.95
CA SER A 44 2.87 -32.12 8.43
C SER A 44 2.26 -30.79 7.99
N SER A 45 2.00 -29.91 8.96
CA SER A 45 1.48 -28.56 8.69
C SER A 45 2.56 -27.49 8.54
N ILE A 46 3.84 -27.88 8.66
CA ILE A 46 4.98 -26.94 8.66
C ILE A 46 6.07 -27.27 7.65
N ALA A 47 6.25 -28.55 7.29
CA ALA A 47 7.26 -28.97 6.33
C ALA A 47 6.88 -28.56 4.88
N ASN A 48 7.88 -28.43 4.02
CA ASN A 48 7.73 -28.19 2.58
C ASN A 48 7.05 -26.85 2.22
N ARG A 49 7.17 -25.85 3.07
CA ARG A 49 6.69 -24.49 2.78
C ARG A 49 7.75 -23.45 3.08
N LEU A 50 7.66 -22.34 2.37
CA LEU A 50 8.45 -21.14 2.63
C LEU A 50 7.52 -19.91 2.60
N LYS A 51 7.56 -19.10 3.66
CA LYS A 51 6.93 -17.77 3.67
C LYS A 51 7.84 -16.82 2.88
N VAL A 52 7.29 -16.20 1.86
CA VAL A 52 8.01 -15.27 0.99
C VAL A 52 7.32 -13.91 0.97
N GLY A 53 7.64 -13.06 0.02
CA GLY A 53 7.08 -11.72 -0.07
C GLY A 53 7.41 -10.84 1.15
N SER A 54 6.57 -9.89 1.43
CA SER A 54 6.76 -8.93 2.53
C SER A 54 6.72 -9.58 3.92
N VAL A 55 5.92 -10.65 4.09
CA VAL A 55 5.87 -11.44 5.33
C VAL A 55 7.17 -12.20 5.55
N GLY A 56 7.72 -12.81 4.49
CA GLY A 56 8.98 -13.56 4.55
C GLY A 56 10.20 -12.67 4.86
N ARG A 57 10.22 -11.43 4.33
CA ARG A 57 11.29 -10.43 4.57
C ARG A 57 11.07 -9.57 5.82
N HIS A 58 9.96 -9.75 6.54
CA HIS A 58 9.57 -8.97 7.73
C HIS A 58 9.36 -7.47 7.46
N THR A 59 8.90 -7.13 6.26
CA THR A 59 8.59 -5.75 5.83
C THR A 59 7.10 -5.48 5.68
N ALA A 60 6.26 -6.49 5.92
CA ALA A 60 4.81 -6.35 5.94
C ALA A 60 4.32 -5.36 7.01
N ILE A 61 3.24 -4.64 6.69
CA ILE A 61 2.55 -3.73 7.62
C ILE A 61 1.11 -4.17 7.85
N LYS A 62 0.47 -3.62 8.88
CA LYS A 62 -0.95 -3.80 9.17
C LYS A 62 -1.78 -3.46 7.93
N GLY A 63 -2.80 -4.27 7.65
CA GLY A 63 -3.64 -4.09 6.44
C GLY A 63 -3.17 -4.89 5.22
N ILE A 64 -2.01 -5.60 5.30
CA ILE A 64 -1.58 -6.48 4.21
C ILE A 64 -2.70 -7.42 3.76
N SER A 65 -2.89 -7.52 2.46
CA SER A 65 -3.95 -8.33 1.84
C SER A 65 -3.44 -9.53 1.05
N ASP A 66 -2.17 -9.59 0.69
CA ASP A 66 -1.55 -10.71 -0.01
C ASP A 66 -0.55 -11.45 0.89
N LEU A 67 -0.71 -12.75 0.94
CA LEU A 67 0.13 -13.63 1.75
C LEU A 67 0.81 -14.64 0.83
N ASP A 68 2.05 -14.34 0.47
CA ASP A 68 2.83 -15.17 -0.45
C ASP A 68 3.39 -16.40 0.25
N MET A 69 3.21 -17.58 -0.33
CA MET A 69 3.89 -18.78 0.11
C MET A 69 4.36 -19.65 -1.05
N LEU A 70 5.54 -20.21 -0.93
CA LEU A 70 5.96 -21.31 -1.77
C LEU A 70 5.58 -22.62 -1.11
N TYR A 71 5.04 -23.55 -1.91
CA TYR A 71 4.92 -24.96 -1.54
C TYR A 71 5.96 -25.76 -2.34
N ILE A 72 6.89 -26.41 -1.62
CA ILE A 72 7.97 -27.17 -2.24
C ILE A 72 7.44 -28.55 -2.62
N MET A 73 7.26 -28.75 -3.92
CA MET A 73 6.82 -30.00 -4.51
C MET A 73 7.84 -31.13 -4.32
N PRO A 74 7.42 -32.42 -4.27
CA PRO A 74 8.35 -33.53 -4.35
C PRO A 74 9.13 -33.48 -5.66
N GLY A 75 10.46 -33.61 -5.61
CA GLY A 75 11.31 -33.61 -6.81
C GLY A 75 10.90 -34.71 -7.83
N SER A 76 10.45 -35.89 -7.35
CA SER A 76 9.95 -36.98 -8.19
C SER A 76 8.74 -36.59 -9.06
N LYS A 77 8.01 -35.53 -8.73
CA LYS A 77 6.89 -35.04 -9.54
C LYS A 77 7.30 -34.08 -10.66
N TYR A 78 8.57 -33.66 -10.72
CA TYR A 78 9.02 -32.68 -11.72
C TYR A 78 8.83 -33.24 -13.15
N GLU A 79 9.38 -34.42 -13.45
CA GLU A 79 9.29 -35.00 -14.78
C GLU A 79 7.86 -35.29 -15.21
N TYR A 80 6.98 -35.67 -14.27
CA TYR A 80 5.56 -35.91 -14.57
C TYR A 80 4.86 -34.65 -15.12
N TYR A 81 5.17 -33.44 -14.59
CA TYR A 81 4.61 -32.19 -15.10
C TYR A 81 5.43 -31.61 -16.26
N ASN A 82 6.72 -31.86 -16.29
CA ASN A 82 7.61 -31.35 -17.33
C ASN A 82 7.39 -32.01 -18.68
N SER A 83 7.07 -33.28 -18.71
CA SER A 83 6.84 -34.07 -19.93
C SER A 83 5.43 -33.95 -20.52
N LYS A 84 4.52 -33.29 -19.83
CA LYS A 84 3.14 -33.07 -20.30
C LYS A 84 3.00 -31.79 -21.08
N ASP A 85 2.19 -31.82 -22.14
CA ASP A 85 1.68 -30.60 -22.77
C ASP A 85 0.90 -29.78 -21.75
N ASN A 86 1.24 -28.47 -21.65
CA ASN A 86 0.68 -27.58 -20.64
C ASN A 86 0.87 -28.07 -19.19
N GLY A 87 1.95 -28.79 -18.87
CA GLY A 87 2.19 -29.39 -17.56
C GLY A 87 2.24 -28.38 -16.42
N GLN A 88 2.71 -27.13 -16.66
CA GLN A 88 2.69 -26.03 -15.71
C GLN A 88 1.25 -25.66 -15.33
N SER A 89 0.36 -25.59 -16.31
CA SER A 89 -1.07 -25.36 -16.12
C SER A 89 -1.73 -26.52 -15.37
N ALA A 90 -1.32 -27.77 -15.67
CA ALA A 90 -1.79 -28.97 -14.97
C ALA A 90 -1.40 -28.95 -13.49
N LEU A 91 -0.13 -28.62 -13.16
CA LEU A 91 0.33 -28.47 -11.78
C LEU A 91 -0.51 -27.46 -10.99
N LEU A 92 -0.72 -26.27 -11.55
CA LEU A 92 -1.55 -25.24 -10.91
C LEU A 92 -3.01 -25.72 -10.74
N THR A 93 -3.54 -26.48 -11.70
CA THR A 93 -4.90 -27.05 -11.63
C THR A 93 -5.01 -28.10 -10.52
N ASP A 94 -4.03 -28.97 -10.37
CA ASP A 94 -4.00 -29.98 -9.29
C ASP A 94 -3.95 -29.31 -7.91
N VAL A 95 -3.08 -28.31 -7.72
CA VAL A 95 -3.00 -27.52 -6.49
C VAL A 95 -4.34 -26.80 -6.22
N ARG A 96 -4.92 -26.17 -7.23
CA ARG A 96 -6.24 -25.51 -7.14
C ARG A 96 -7.32 -26.48 -6.70
N ASN A 97 -7.40 -27.67 -7.28
CA ASN A 97 -8.43 -28.67 -6.97
C ASN A 97 -8.30 -29.20 -5.54
N ILE A 98 -7.07 -29.42 -5.05
CA ILE A 98 -6.81 -29.81 -3.67
C ILE A 98 -7.28 -28.73 -2.71
N LEU A 99 -6.92 -27.46 -2.98
CA LEU A 99 -7.29 -26.35 -2.12
C LEU A 99 -8.78 -26.02 -2.17
N ALA A 100 -9.44 -26.16 -3.33
CA ALA A 100 -10.89 -25.97 -3.46
C ALA A 100 -11.69 -26.98 -2.61
N ARG A 101 -11.25 -28.26 -2.58
CA ARG A 101 -11.85 -29.27 -1.68
C ARG A 101 -11.64 -28.92 -0.20
N LYS A 102 -10.50 -28.28 0.14
CA LYS A 102 -10.19 -27.87 1.53
C LYS A 102 -10.94 -26.61 1.96
N TYR A 103 -11.28 -25.75 1.02
CA TYR A 103 -11.95 -24.46 1.24
C TYR A 103 -13.20 -24.34 0.37
N PRO A 104 -14.24 -25.19 0.59
CA PRO A 104 -15.45 -25.20 -0.25
C PRO A 104 -16.22 -23.86 -0.22
N GLU A 105 -16.14 -23.14 0.88
CA GLU A 105 -16.79 -21.84 1.10
C GLU A 105 -16.01 -20.66 0.50
N GLN A 106 -14.79 -20.88 0.00
CA GLN A 106 -13.92 -19.83 -0.47
C GLN A 106 -13.73 -19.90 -1.98
N THR A 107 -13.53 -18.77 -2.61
CA THR A 107 -13.09 -18.73 -3.99
C THR A 107 -11.64 -19.19 -4.08
N VAL A 108 -11.41 -20.30 -4.79
CA VAL A 108 -10.06 -20.78 -5.10
C VAL A 108 -9.88 -20.74 -6.62
N ARG A 109 -9.01 -19.86 -7.08
CA ARG A 109 -8.76 -19.67 -8.50
C ARG A 109 -7.30 -19.94 -8.87
N LYS A 110 -7.10 -20.43 -10.08
CA LYS A 110 -5.79 -20.52 -10.72
C LYS A 110 -5.52 -19.19 -11.43
N ASP A 111 -4.38 -18.63 -11.17
CA ASP A 111 -3.80 -17.54 -11.93
C ASP A 111 -2.60 -18.06 -12.74
N ARG A 112 -1.97 -17.19 -13.53
CA ARG A 112 -0.85 -17.54 -14.41
C ARG A 112 0.30 -18.25 -13.68
N LEU A 113 0.68 -17.82 -12.48
CA LEU A 113 1.87 -18.24 -11.74
C LEU A 113 1.56 -18.92 -10.40
N VAL A 114 0.35 -18.76 -9.87
CA VAL A 114 -0.02 -19.10 -8.50
C VAL A 114 -1.45 -19.64 -8.44
N VAL A 115 -1.80 -20.22 -7.31
CA VAL A 115 -3.18 -20.49 -6.92
C VAL A 115 -3.56 -19.55 -5.78
N GLN A 116 -4.64 -18.81 -5.94
CA GLN A 116 -5.15 -17.89 -4.94
C GLN A 116 -6.30 -18.50 -4.17
N VAL A 117 -6.20 -18.50 -2.82
CA VAL A 117 -7.32 -18.80 -1.92
C VAL A 117 -7.79 -17.46 -1.36
N ILE A 118 -8.98 -17.01 -1.79
CA ILE A 118 -9.51 -15.67 -1.50
C ILE A 118 -10.41 -15.73 -0.27
N PHE A 119 -10.08 -14.94 0.73
CA PHE A 119 -10.85 -14.71 1.96
C PHE A 119 -11.46 -13.31 1.95
N LYS A 120 -12.24 -12.97 2.96
CA LYS A 120 -13.00 -11.72 3.03
C LYS A 120 -12.17 -10.45 2.79
N ASN A 121 -10.97 -10.32 3.36
CA ASN A 121 -10.13 -9.12 3.28
C ASN A 121 -8.64 -9.42 3.09
N PHE A 122 -8.31 -10.60 2.61
CA PHE A 122 -6.97 -11.02 2.22
C PHE A 122 -7.06 -12.27 1.36
N TYR A 123 -5.98 -12.64 0.70
CA TYR A 123 -5.84 -13.89 -0.01
C TYR A 123 -4.46 -14.50 0.22
N VAL A 124 -4.36 -15.79 0.01
CA VAL A 124 -3.09 -16.52 0.05
C VAL A 124 -2.73 -16.93 -1.37
N GLU A 125 -1.58 -16.48 -1.83
CA GLU A 125 -0.96 -16.91 -3.07
C GLU A 125 -0.08 -18.11 -2.80
N VAL A 126 -0.45 -19.23 -3.37
CA VAL A 126 0.29 -20.49 -3.23
C VAL A 126 1.00 -20.77 -4.54
N GLN A 127 2.32 -20.64 -4.55
CA GLN A 127 3.16 -20.98 -5.68
C GLN A 127 3.78 -22.35 -5.48
N PRO A 128 3.37 -23.38 -6.23
CA PRO A 128 4.06 -24.66 -6.21
C PRO A 128 5.42 -24.55 -6.89
N VAL A 129 6.46 -25.06 -6.26
CA VAL A 129 7.84 -24.89 -6.73
C VAL A 129 8.67 -26.17 -6.59
N PHE A 130 9.70 -26.32 -7.40
CA PHE A 130 10.70 -27.37 -7.29
C PHE A 130 12.03 -26.76 -6.84
N LYS A 131 12.54 -27.20 -5.67
CA LYS A 131 13.82 -26.70 -5.14
C LYS A 131 14.97 -27.18 -6.02
N GLN A 132 15.93 -26.28 -6.29
CA GLN A 132 17.15 -26.54 -7.03
C GLN A 132 18.35 -26.62 -6.06
N ASN A 133 19.48 -27.14 -6.55
CA ASN A 133 20.72 -27.32 -5.75
C ASN A 133 21.36 -26.00 -5.32
N ASP A 134 21.15 -24.92 -6.09
CA ASP A 134 21.62 -23.56 -5.81
C ASP A 134 20.67 -22.75 -4.91
N GLU A 135 19.77 -23.43 -4.16
CA GLU A 135 18.75 -22.81 -3.32
C GLU A 135 17.73 -21.94 -4.07
N SER A 136 17.76 -21.93 -5.39
CA SER A 136 16.69 -21.36 -6.19
C SER A 136 15.50 -22.31 -6.30
N PHE A 137 14.40 -21.80 -6.85
CA PHE A 137 13.18 -22.58 -7.04
C PHE A 137 12.66 -22.40 -8.45
N LYS A 138 12.38 -23.51 -9.15
CA LYS A 138 11.62 -23.51 -10.40
C LYS A 138 10.13 -23.41 -10.10
N TYR A 139 9.43 -22.50 -10.76
CA TYR A 139 7.98 -22.32 -10.63
C TYR A 139 7.29 -22.33 -11.99
N PRO A 140 6.00 -22.73 -12.06
CA PRO A 140 5.26 -22.77 -13.30
C PRO A 140 4.83 -21.38 -13.78
N ASP A 141 4.97 -21.11 -15.08
CA ASP A 141 4.29 -20.05 -15.80
C ASP A 141 3.38 -20.70 -16.84
N SER A 142 2.06 -20.58 -16.70
CA SER A 142 1.09 -21.24 -17.57
C SER A 142 0.76 -20.46 -18.86
N TYR A 143 1.46 -19.36 -19.14
CA TYR A 143 1.24 -18.55 -20.32
C TYR A 143 1.89 -19.16 -21.58
N ASN A 144 1.23 -19.03 -22.75
CA ASN A 144 1.73 -19.46 -24.07
C ASN A 144 2.28 -20.89 -24.09
N GLY A 145 1.48 -21.88 -23.67
CA GLY A 145 1.87 -23.29 -23.68
C GLY A 145 2.67 -23.73 -22.46
N GLY A 146 3.05 -22.80 -21.60
CA GLY A 146 3.74 -23.06 -20.34
C GLY A 146 5.27 -22.97 -20.43
N SER A 147 5.86 -22.57 -19.32
CA SER A 147 7.33 -22.54 -19.13
C SER A 147 7.69 -22.66 -17.66
N TRP A 148 8.94 -23.01 -17.37
CA TRP A 148 9.49 -22.98 -16.02
C TRP A 148 10.34 -21.73 -15.82
N LYS A 149 10.08 -21.00 -14.75
CA LYS A 149 10.86 -19.82 -14.36
C LYS A 149 11.56 -20.05 -13.02
N ILE A 150 12.54 -19.21 -12.73
CA ILE A 150 13.35 -19.32 -11.49
C ILE A 150 13.02 -18.13 -10.57
N THR A 151 12.92 -18.41 -9.29
CA THR A 151 12.87 -17.41 -8.22
C THR A 151 13.88 -17.72 -7.11
N LYS A 152 14.41 -16.69 -6.46
CA LYS A 152 15.48 -16.79 -5.45
C LYS A 152 15.11 -16.10 -4.12
N PRO A 153 13.96 -16.40 -3.50
CA PRO A 153 13.47 -15.69 -2.32
C PRO A 153 14.32 -15.92 -1.06
N LEU A 154 15.09 -17.01 -0.98
CA LEU A 154 16.02 -17.22 0.13
C LEU A 154 17.17 -16.22 0.10
N HIS A 155 17.68 -15.88 -1.07
CA HIS A 155 18.73 -14.86 -1.26
C HIS A 155 18.22 -13.46 -0.89
N GLU A 156 16.98 -13.11 -1.31
CA GLU A 156 16.34 -11.84 -0.91
C GLU A 156 16.15 -11.74 0.61
N LYS A 157 15.71 -12.85 1.23
CA LYS A 157 15.51 -12.92 2.68
C LYS A 157 16.84 -12.85 3.45
N ALA A 158 17.88 -13.52 2.98
CA ALA A 158 19.22 -13.45 3.57
C ALA A 158 19.77 -12.03 3.50
N ALA A 159 19.81 -11.41 2.31
CA ALA A 159 20.26 -10.04 2.13
C ALA A 159 19.50 -9.05 3.01
N MET A 160 18.16 -9.14 3.08
CA MET A 160 17.33 -8.31 3.96
C MET A 160 17.70 -8.51 5.43
N THR A 161 17.97 -9.73 5.86
CA THR A 161 18.25 -10.05 7.27
C THR A 161 19.62 -9.58 7.70
N GLU A 162 20.64 -9.89 6.91
CA GLU A 162 22.04 -9.53 7.18
C GLU A 162 22.20 -8.01 7.17
N PHE A 163 21.75 -7.36 6.11
CA PHE A 163 21.86 -5.91 6.01
C PHE A 163 21.05 -5.18 7.09
N SER A 164 19.85 -5.67 7.45
CA SER A 164 19.06 -5.06 8.52
C SER A 164 19.74 -5.18 9.88
N ARG A 165 20.44 -6.30 10.16
CA ARG A 165 21.18 -6.50 11.40
C ARG A 165 22.32 -5.47 11.50
N ASP A 166 23.04 -5.27 10.41
CA ASP A 166 24.23 -4.41 10.35
C ASP A 166 23.89 -2.90 10.31
N LYS A 167 22.63 -2.57 10.03
CA LYS A 167 22.08 -1.20 9.93
C LYS A 167 21.04 -0.90 11.02
N SER A 168 21.15 -1.42 12.23
CA SER A 168 20.22 -1.17 13.35
C SER A 168 18.73 -1.38 13.02
N ASN A 169 18.42 -2.32 12.11
CA ASN A 169 17.10 -2.58 11.52
C ASN A 169 16.50 -1.41 10.73
N ASN A 170 17.27 -0.38 10.38
CA ASN A 170 16.76 0.79 9.67
C ASN A 170 16.26 0.45 8.27
N LEU A 171 16.81 -0.57 7.60
CA LEU A 171 16.26 -1.06 6.33
C LEU A 171 14.79 -1.52 6.46
N ARG A 172 14.49 -2.42 7.42
CA ARG A 172 13.11 -2.89 7.63
C ARG A 172 12.16 -1.79 8.11
N LYS A 173 12.66 -0.86 8.94
CA LYS A 173 11.87 0.29 9.39
C LYS A 173 11.50 1.17 8.20
N LEU A 174 12.48 1.55 7.37
CA LEU A 174 12.26 2.35 6.16
C LEU A 174 11.27 1.66 5.22
N CYS A 175 11.46 0.38 4.90
CA CYS A 175 10.54 -0.39 4.07
C CYS A 175 9.09 -0.33 4.56
N LYS A 176 8.85 -0.38 5.88
CA LYS A 176 7.51 -0.27 6.47
C LYS A 176 6.94 1.14 6.36
N MET A 177 7.75 2.15 6.60
CA MET A 177 7.37 3.56 6.47
C MET A 177 6.95 3.88 5.03
N ILE A 178 7.73 3.42 4.04
CA ILE A 178 7.42 3.64 2.62
C ILE A 178 6.15 2.90 2.18
N ARG A 179 5.84 1.72 2.75
CA ARG A 179 4.55 1.06 2.53
C ARG A 179 3.38 1.85 3.10
N ALA A 180 3.54 2.49 4.25
CA ALA A 180 2.51 3.38 4.80
C ALA A 180 2.30 4.60 3.88
N TRP A 181 3.37 5.27 3.45
CA TRP A 181 3.33 6.35 2.48
C TRP A 181 2.65 5.94 1.17
N LYS A 182 3.08 4.83 0.57
CA LYS A 182 2.49 4.30 -0.66
C LYS A 182 0.97 4.12 -0.52
N ASN A 183 0.53 3.52 0.60
CA ASN A 183 -0.89 3.29 0.87
C ASN A 183 -1.65 4.60 1.13
N ARG A 184 -1.03 5.58 1.78
CA ARG A 184 -1.64 6.91 2.01
C ARG A 184 -1.86 7.67 0.71
N HIS A 185 -0.88 7.64 -0.19
CA HIS A 185 -0.88 8.47 -1.40
C HIS A 185 -1.31 7.72 -2.67
N GLY A 186 -1.72 6.46 -2.58
CA GLY A 186 -2.17 5.68 -3.76
C GLY A 186 -1.05 5.36 -4.75
N VAL A 187 0.21 5.28 -4.28
CA VAL A 187 1.36 5.05 -5.17
C VAL A 187 1.50 3.56 -5.50
N ASN A 188 1.47 3.22 -6.78
CA ASN A 188 1.57 1.84 -7.25
C ASN A 188 3.04 1.37 -7.31
N MET A 189 3.62 1.07 -6.16
CA MET A 189 4.95 0.47 -6.05
C MET A 189 4.87 -0.95 -5.49
N GLY A 190 5.50 -1.90 -6.16
CA GLY A 190 5.61 -3.29 -5.68
C GLY A 190 6.44 -3.38 -4.39
N GLY A 191 6.08 -4.32 -3.50
CA GLY A 191 6.76 -4.47 -2.21
C GLY A 191 8.26 -4.83 -2.33
N LEU A 192 8.63 -5.65 -3.33
CA LEU A 192 10.04 -5.98 -3.58
C LEU A 192 10.81 -4.79 -4.15
N LEU A 193 10.17 -3.94 -4.97
CA LEU A 193 10.76 -2.71 -5.47
C LEU A 193 11.08 -1.74 -4.32
N ILE A 194 10.16 -1.55 -3.38
CA ILE A 194 10.38 -0.73 -2.18
C ILE A 194 11.58 -1.26 -1.40
N ASP A 195 11.62 -2.57 -1.13
CA ASP A 195 12.70 -3.20 -0.37
C ASP A 195 14.06 -3.05 -1.08
N THR A 196 14.07 -3.17 -2.41
CA THR A 196 15.28 -3.02 -3.24
C THR A 196 15.80 -1.59 -3.26
N LEU A 197 14.93 -0.59 -3.45
CA LEU A 197 15.34 0.82 -3.48
C LEU A 197 15.81 1.31 -2.10
N ALA A 198 15.14 0.88 -1.02
CA ALA A 198 15.58 1.16 0.34
C ALA A 198 16.94 0.52 0.66
N TYR A 199 17.18 -0.71 0.19
CA TYR A 199 18.47 -1.38 0.30
C TYR A 199 19.58 -0.60 -0.44
N ARG A 200 19.34 -0.21 -1.70
CA ARG A 200 20.28 0.56 -2.53
C ARG A 200 20.65 1.88 -1.87
N PHE A 201 19.65 2.63 -1.41
CA PHE A 201 19.87 3.90 -0.73
C PHE A 201 20.72 3.73 0.55
N LEU A 202 20.36 2.79 1.42
CA LEU A 202 21.13 2.57 2.65
C LEU A 202 22.53 1.93 2.39
N SER A 203 22.73 1.30 1.24
CA SER A 203 24.06 0.83 0.81
C SER A 203 24.98 1.96 0.35
N SER A 204 24.42 3.10 -0.09
CA SER A 204 25.19 4.26 -0.54
C SER A 204 25.63 5.18 0.62
N THR A 205 25.21 4.90 1.86
CA THR A 205 25.53 5.75 3.02
C THR A 205 25.76 4.95 4.29
N SER A 206 26.68 5.40 5.13
CA SER A 206 26.89 4.89 6.50
C SER A 206 26.19 5.71 7.58
N LYS A 207 25.57 6.84 7.21
CA LYS A 207 24.94 7.80 8.13
C LYS A 207 23.94 7.15 9.11
N TYR A 208 23.24 6.10 8.67
CA TYR A 208 22.15 5.46 9.41
C TYR A 208 22.53 4.10 10.03
N ASP A 209 23.80 3.69 9.99
CA ASP A 209 24.20 2.36 10.44
C ASP A 209 23.89 2.10 11.92
N ASN A 210 24.16 3.10 12.77
CA ASN A 210 24.02 3.02 14.22
C ASN A 210 22.96 3.99 14.77
N THR A 211 22.04 4.46 13.96
CA THR A 211 21.02 5.43 14.40
C THR A 211 19.75 4.76 14.91
N GLY A 212 19.14 5.39 15.92
CA GLY A 212 17.85 4.98 16.48
C GLY A 212 16.63 5.61 15.80
N ASN A 213 15.47 5.45 16.42
CA ASN A 213 14.20 5.94 15.86
C ASN A 213 14.09 7.48 15.79
N GLY A 214 14.93 8.22 16.52
CA GLY A 214 14.97 9.69 16.44
C GLY A 214 15.48 10.24 15.09
N SER A 215 16.16 9.40 14.29
CA SER A 215 16.68 9.81 12.97
C SER A 215 15.73 9.43 11.82
N LEU A 216 14.61 8.77 12.09
CA LEU A 216 13.75 8.21 11.05
C LEU A 216 13.05 9.26 10.19
N GLY A 217 12.76 10.45 10.72
CA GLY A 217 12.22 11.55 9.95
C GLY A 217 13.20 12.05 8.89
N VAL A 218 14.46 12.27 9.30
CA VAL A 218 15.54 12.67 8.39
C VAL A 218 15.86 11.55 7.38
N LEU A 219 15.88 10.30 7.83
CA LEU A 219 16.05 9.13 6.97
C LEU A 219 14.95 9.08 5.88
N ALA A 220 13.69 9.32 6.24
CA ALA A 220 12.59 9.34 5.30
C ALA A 220 12.72 10.48 4.28
N LYS A 221 13.05 11.68 4.75
CA LYS A 221 13.28 12.85 3.88
C LYS A 221 14.37 12.54 2.84
N GLU A 222 15.54 12.09 3.27
CA GLU A 222 16.67 11.81 2.37
C GLU A 222 16.37 10.65 1.41
N PHE A 223 15.61 9.65 1.86
CA PHE A 223 15.16 8.59 0.98
C PHE A 223 14.18 9.08 -0.08
N PHE A 224 13.23 9.98 0.26
CA PHE A 224 12.33 10.55 -0.74
C PHE A 224 13.07 11.48 -1.71
N GLU A 225 14.08 12.21 -1.25
CA GLU A 225 14.99 12.97 -2.10
C GLU A 225 15.72 12.06 -3.09
N TYR A 226 16.30 10.95 -2.61
CA TYR A 226 16.92 9.92 -3.44
C TYR A 226 15.94 9.39 -4.49
N LEU A 227 14.71 8.99 -4.09
CA LEU A 227 13.70 8.50 -5.02
C LEU A 227 13.24 9.55 -6.06
N SER A 228 13.21 10.82 -5.69
CA SER A 228 12.81 11.91 -6.59
C SER A 228 13.86 12.22 -7.66
N ASN A 229 15.13 11.92 -7.36
CA ASN A 229 16.28 12.13 -8.23
C ASN A 229 16.66 10.87 -9.04
N GLU A 230 16.04 9.70 -8.74
CA GLU A 230 16.27 8.49 -9.52
C GLU A 230 15.83 8.68 -10.98
N GLU A 231 16.66 8.24 -11.92
CA GLU A 231 16.29 8.19 -13.33
C GLU A 231 15.17 7.17 -13.56
N LYS A 232 14.36 7.40 -14.58
CA LYS A 232 13.26 6.51 -14.92
C LYS A 232 13.80 5.20 -15.50
N HIS A 233 13.60 4.11 -14.75
CA HIS A 233 13.92 2.76 -15.18
C HIS A 233 12.66 1.91 -15.31
N GLU A 234 12.65 0.97 -16.26
CA GLU A 234 11.57 -0.03 -16.37
C GLU A 234 11.70 -1.14 -15.31
N ARG A 235 12.91 -1.38 -14.82
CA ARG A 235 13.23 -2.47 -13.89
C ARG A 235 14.48 -2.18 -13.07
N TYR A 236 14.55 -2.80 -11.89
CA TYR A 236 15.73 -2.82 -11.02
C TYR A 236 16.17 -4.27 -10.75
N LEU A 237 17.41 -4.46 -10.31
CA LEU A 237 17.88 -5.75 -9.81
C LEU A 237 17.54 -5.87 -8.32
N ALA A 238 16.76 -6.90 -7.95
CA ALA A 238 16.31 -7.16 -6.59
C ALA A 238 17.48 -7.40 -5.65
N LEU A 239 17.34 -6.92 -4.39
CA LEU A 239 18.33 -7.18 -3.35
C LEU A 239 18.61 -8.68 -3.20
N GLY A 240 19.86 -9.06 -3.09
CA GLY A 240 20.35 -10.42 -2.85
C GLY A 240 20.14 -11.41 -4.00
N SER A 241 19.05 -11.34 -4.73
CA SER A 241 18.76 -12.29 -5.82
C SER A 241 19.21 -11.82 -7.19
N ASN A 242 19.42 -10.52 -7.40
CA ASN A 242 19.71 -9.89 -8.68
C ASN A 242 18.65 -10.21 -9.79
N GLN A 243 17.46 -10.62 -9.39
CA GLN A 243 16.36 -10.83 -10.32
C GLN A 243 15.71 -9.50 -10.70
N HIS A 244 15.15 -9.41 -11.90
CA HIS A 244 14.49 -8.19 -12.35
C HIS A 244 13.19 -7.94 -11.59
N VAL A 245 13.07 -6.72 -11.05
CA VAL A 245 11.84 -6.18 -10.45
C VAL A 245 11.34 -5.05 -11.34
N SER A 246 10.16 -5.24 -11.92
CA SER A 246 9.54 -4.26 -12.82
C SER A 246 9.00 -3.06 -12.04
N VAL A 247 9.12 -1.90 -12.65
CA VAL A 247 8.49 -0.66 -12.19
C VAL A 247 7.16 -0.49 -12.90
N LYS A 248 6.12 -0.19 -12.11
CA LYS A 248 4.78 0.04 -12.64
C LYS A 248 4.58 1.51 -13.05
N SER A 249 3.65 1.73 -13.96
CA SER A 249 3.21 3.08 -14.35
C SER A 249 2.08 3.55 -13.40
N PRO A 250 1.99 4.87 -13.08
CA PRO A 250 2.97 5.91 -13.40
C PRO A 250 4.26 5.79 -12.59
N TRP A 251 5.33 6.40 -13.08
CA TRP A 251 6.61 6.48 -12.37
C TRP A 251 6.48 7.20 -11.02
N PHE A 252 7.08 6.63 -9.98
CA PHE A 252 6.94 7.09 -8.59
C PHE A 252 7.66 8.42 -8.28
N GLY A 253 8.59 8.89 -9.11
CA GLY A 253 9.44 10.04 -8.81
C GLY A 253 8.68 11.33 -8.48
N ARG A 254 7.57 11.62 -9.17
CA ARG A 254 6.73 12.79 -8.86
C ARG A 254 6.11 12.68 -7.45
N ALA A 255 5.60 11.51 -7.11
CA ALA A 255 5.03 11.28 -5.78
C ALA A 255 6.11 11.33 -4.68
N ALA A 256 7.32 10.84 -4.99
CA ALA A 256 8.46 10.94 -4.10
C ALA A 256 8.89 12.39 -3.85
N LYS A 257 8.88 13.25 -4.89
CA LYS A 257 9.16 14.68 -4.74
C LYS A 257 8.15 15.36 -3.80
N GLN A 258 6.87 15.09 -3.97
CA GLN A 258 5.84 15.61 -3.06
C GLN A 258 6.03 15.11 -1.62
N ALA A 259 6.42 13.84 -1.45
CA ALA A 259 6.71 13.30 -0.13
C ALA A 259 7.96 13.93 0.50
N TYR A 260 8.97 14.25 -0.29
CA TYR A 260 10.15 15.00 0.17
C TYR A 260 9.75 16.38 0.72
N GLU A 261 8.94 17.13 -0.02
CA GLU A 261 8.42 18.45 0.38
C GLU A 261 7.63 18.33 1.70
N LEU A 262 6.70 17.40 1.82
CA LEU A 262 5.96 17.12 3.06
C LEU A 262 6.87 16.73 4.23
N CYS A 263 7.98 16.01 3.98
CA CYS A 263 8.95 15.70 5.02
C CYS A 263 9.74 16.93 5.48
N CYS A 264 10.02 17.88 4.58
CA CYS A 264 10.62 19.16 4.95
C CYS A 264 9.69 19.92 5.89
N ASP A 265 8.41 20.09 5.52
CA ASP A 265 7.40 20.77 6.34
C ASP A 265 7.28 20.10 7.73
N ALA A 266 7.32 18.76 7.78
CA ALA A 266 7.22 18.02 9.02
C ALA A 266 8.45 18.18 9.92
N LEU A 267 9.65 18.28 9.34
CA LEU A 267 10.89 18.53 10.09
C LEU A 267 10.94 20.00 10.59
N ASP A 268 10.48 20.95 9.79
CA ASP A 268 10.40 22.35 10.17
C ASP A 268 9.37 22.58 11.29
N ALA A 269 8.31 21.76 11.32
CA ALA A 269 7.32 21.77 12.39
C ALA A 269 7.75 21.00 13.67
N ALA A 270 8.95 20.46 13.71
CA ALA A 270 9.42 19.63 14.83
C ALA A 270 9.34 20.37 16.17
N GLY A 271 8.77 19.73 17.18
CA GLY A 271 8.54 20.32 18.51
C GLY A 271 7.34 21.26 18.58
N THR A 272 6.63 21.53 17.51
CA THR A 272 5.38 22.31 17.50
C THR A 272 4.15 21.41 17.63
N VAL A 273 2.98 22.03 17.87
CA VAL A 273 1.68 21.32 17.87
C VAL A 273 1.31 20.74 16.51
N CYS A 274 1.88 21.25 15.43
CA CYS A 274 1.61 20.84 14.05
C CYS A 274 2.46 19.63 13.60
N GLU A 275 3.52 19.27 14.34
CA GLU A 275 4.45 18.20 13.93
C GLU A 275 3.74 16.88 13.60
N ASN A 276 2.82 16.45 14.46
CA ASN A 276 2.09 15.20 14.27
C ASN A 276 1.23 15.21 13.00
N ASP A 277 0.56 16.31 12.72
CA ASP A 277 -0.30 16.43 11.55
C ASP A 277 0.53 16.52 10.26
N CYS A 278 1.69 17.18 10.29
CA CYS A 278 2.62 17.21 9.17
C CYS A 278 3.14 15.80 8.84
N TRP A 279 3.58 15.01 9.84
CA TRP A 279 3.97 13.61 9.61
C TRP A 279 2.80 12.72 9.18
N ARG A 280 1.58 13.01 9.65
CA ARG A 280 0.36 12.31 9.17
C ARG A 280 0.05 12.65 7.72
N ALA A 281 0.38 13.83 7.24
CA ALA A 281 0.30 14.15 5.82
C ALA A 281 1.21 13.24 4.99
N VAL A 282 2.42 12.91 5.50
CA VAL A 282 3.36 11.99 4.83
C VAL A 282 2.88 10.53 4.92
N PHE A 283 2.63 10.00 6.14
CA PHE A 283 2.48 8.56 6.39
C PHE A 283 1.05 8.10 6.66
N GLY A 284 0.10 9.03 6.71
CA GLY A 284 -1.30 8.74 7.01
C GLY A 284 -1.57 8.51 8.50
N ARG A 285 -2.75 7.97 8.80
CA ARG A 285 -3.30 7.82 10.16
C ARG A 285 -2.52 6.85 11.05
N ALA A 286 -1.64 6.02 10.49
CA ALA A 286 -0.76 5.17 11.29
C ALA A 286 0.24 6.00 12.10
N PHE A 287 0.61 7.22 11.65
CA PHE A 287 1.40 8.14 12.46
C PHE A 287 0.53 8.68 13.61
N PRO A 288 1.03 8.74 14.86
CA PRO A 288 0.24 9.11 16.03
C PRO A 288 -0.36 10.51 15.92
N LYS A 289 -1.57 10.69 16.44
CA LYS A 289 -2.20 12.00 16.61
C LYS A 289 -1.76 12.60 17.95
N LEU A 290 -1.71 13.94 18.02
CA LEU A 290 -1.48 14.62 19.29
C LEU A 290 -2.58 14.22 20.32
N LYS A 291 -2.19 13.97 21.55
CA LYS A 291 -3.17 13.63 22.60
C LYS A 291 -4.01 14.87 22.97
N ALA A 292 -5.30 14.66 23.23
CA ALA A 292 -6.25 15.74 23.55
C ALA A 292 -5.78 16.61 24.74
N ASP A 293 -5.20 16.01 25.78
CA ASP A 293 -4.70 16.71 26.98
C ASP A 293 -3.62 17.75 26.67
N ILE A 294 -2.80 17.50 25.62
CA ILE A 294 -1.78 18.44 25.17
C ILE A 294 -2.41 19.54 24.31
N LEU A 295 -3.46 19.20 23.56
CA LEU A 295 -4.22 20.17 22.76
C LEU A 295 -4.93 21.19 23.66
N GLU A 296 -5.58 20.74 24.74
CA GLU A 296 -6.25 21.61 25.71
C GLU A 296 -5.27 22.52 26.46
N SER A 297 -4.11 22.02 26.86
CA SER A 297 -3.08 22.85 27.51
C SER A 297 -2.49 23.93 26.58
N ASN A 298 -2.38 23.63 25.27
CA ASN A 298 -1.88 24.61 24.28
C ASN A 298 -2.97 25.59 23.81
N LEU A 299 -4.24 25.16 23.79
CA LEU A 299 -5.39 26.04 23.54
C LEU A 299 -5.62 27.03 24.68
N SER A 300 -5.37 26.64 25.92
CA SER A 300 -5.44 27.56 27.07
C SER A 300 -4.37 28.65 27.05
N LEU A 301 -3.26 28.43 26.37
CA LEU A 301 -2.20 29.42 26.14
C LEU A 301 -2.47 30.31 24.93
N ALA A 302 -3.32 29.87 23.99
CA ALA A 302 -3.67 30.58 22.75
C ALA A 302 -5.07 31.23 22.79
N SER A 303 -5.87 31.00 23.85
CA SER A 303 -7.22 31.51 23.92
C SER A 303 -7.30 32.91 24.54
N CYS A 304 -7.17 33.92 23.70
CA CYS A 304 -8.04 35.08 23.78
C CYS A 304 -9.29 34.77 22.94
N ALA A 305 -10.37 34.44 23.64
CA ALA A 305 -11.79 34.53 23.22
C ALA A 305 -12.13 34.36 21.72
N THR A 306 -12.77 33.25 21.39
CA THR A 306 -13.92 33.28 20.47
C THR A 306 -14.83 32.09 20.76
N ASP A 307 -16.13 32.30 20.70
CA ASP A 307 -17.21 31.35 20.91
C ASP A 307 -16.91 29.96 20.33
N VAL A 308 -16.93 28.92 21.14
CA VAL A 308 -16.88 27.52 20.72
C VAL A 308 -18.19 27.21 20.04
N ALA A 309 -18.27 27.53 18.75
CA ALA A 309 -19.36 27.05 17.91
C ALA A 309 -19.20 25.52 17.81
N THR A 310 -20.12 24.78 18.42
CA THR A 310 -20.20 23.32 18.34
C THR A 310 -20.50 22.91 16.90
N TRP A 311 -19.51 22.44 16.18
CA TRP A 311 -19.67 21.81 14.86
C TRP A 311 -19.50 20.29 15.01
N ASN A 312 -20.20 19.53 14.18
CA ASN A 312 -20.12 18.08 14.16
C ASN A 312 -19.01 17.63 13.19
N ASP A 313 -18.01 16.93 13.71
CA ASP A 313 -17.03 16.23 12.88
C ASP A 313 -17.68 14.96 12.32
N THR A 314 -18.05 15.03 11.04
CA THR A 314 -18.67 13.92 10.32
C THR A 314 -17.71 13.20 9.40
N GLU A 315 -16.39 13.46 9.55
CA GLU A 315 -15.39 12.85 8.70
C GLU A 315 -15.23 11.36 9.00
N GLU A 316 -15.42 10.55 7.97
CA GLU A 316 -15.13 9.12 7.97
C GLU A 316 -13.76 8.84 7.35
N PHE A 317 -13.16 7.72 7.77
CA PHE A 317 -11.88 7.29 7.26
C PHE A 317 -11.99 5.89 6.65
N ILE A 318 -11.44 5.73 5.46
CA ILE A 318 -11.53 4.46 4.73
C ILE A 318 -10.82 3.33 5.47
N GLU A 319 -9.75 3.65 6.20
CA GLU A 319 -8.97 2.71 7.00
C GLU A 319 -9.74 2.09 8.17
N ASP A 320 -10.83 2.73 8.62
CA ASP A 320 -11.72 2.20 9.66
C ASP A 320 -12.74 1.20 9.08
N LYS A 321 -13.01 1.28 7.77
CA LYS A 321 -13.96 0.41 7.06
C LYS A 321 -13.26 -0.77 6.39
N TYR A 322 -12.10 -0.54 5.78
CA TYR A 322 -11.37 -1.53 4.99
C TYR A 322 -9.87 -1.45 5.22
N PRO A 323 -9.14 -2.57 5.19
CA PRO A 323 -7.69 -2.55 5.08
C PRO A 323 -7.27 -1.88 3.77
N VAL A 324 -6.13 -1.18 3.79
CA VAL A 324 -5.60 -0.48 2.61
C VAL A 324 -4.31 -1.16 2.16
N ASP A 325 -4.33 -1.66 0.93
CA ASP A 325 -3.16 -2.26 0.29
C ASP A 325 -3.17 -1.92 -1.21
N ILE A 326 -2.56 -0.80 -1.55
CA ILE A 326 -2.56 -0.23 -2.89
C ILE A 326 -1.78 -1.12 -3.86
N LYS A 327 -2.43 -1.52 -4.96
CA LYS A 327 -1.90 -2.40 -6.02
C LYS A 327 -2.05 -1.82 -7.41
N TYR A 328 -2.94 -0.85 -7.56
CA TYR A 328 -3.29 -0.22 -8.81
C TYR A 328 -3.19 1.29 -8.71
N SER A 329 -2.94 1.93 -9.83
CA SER A 329 -2.99 3.38 -9.97
C SER A 329 -4.41 3.83 -10.24
N LEU A 330 -4.80 4.97 -9.65
CA LEU A 330 -6.09 5.60 -9.91
C LEU A 330 -5.85 7.04 -10.38
N ASN A 331 -6.34 7.39 -11.53
CA ASN A 331 -6.28 8.75 -12.03
C ASN A 331 -7.60 9.47 -11.72
N LEU A 332 -7.54 10.49 -10.86
CA LEU A 332 -8.66 11.34 -10.50
C LEU A 332 -8.43 12.74 -11.02
N ASP A 333 -9.36 13.27 -11.82
CA ASP A 333 -9.36 14.68 -12.21
C ASP A 333 -10.80 15.25 -12.16
N CYS A 334 -10.92 16.54 -12.29
CA CYS A 334 -12.18 17.25 -12.27
C CYS A 334 -12.32 18.17 -13.48
N THR A 335 -13.46 18.09 -14.16
CA THR A 335 -13.85 19.07 -15.16
C THR A 335 -14.58 20.21 -14.47
N VAL A 336 -14.02 21.42 -14.54
CA VAL A 336 -14.57 22.65 -13.99
C VAL A 336 -15.34 23.38 -15.10
N THR A 337 -16.62 23.66 -14.86
CA THR A 337 -17.49 24.40 -15.80
C THR A 337 -18.07 25.63 -15.15
N GLN A 338 -18.21 26.68 -15.95
CA GLN A 338 -18.89 27.94 -15.60
C GLN A 338 -19.54 28.49 -16.85
N ASN A 339 -20.75 29.04 -16.74
CA ASN A 339 -21.45 29.66 -17.88
C ASN A 339 -20.59 30.74 -18.55
N GLY A 340 -20.49 30.67 -19.87
CA GLY A 340 -19.70 31.60 -20.69
C GLY A 340 -18.20 31.25 -20.82
N PHE A 341 -17.70 30.16 -20.19
CA PHE A 341 -16.30 29.75 -20.25
C PHE A 341 -16.17 28.31 -20.76
N LYS A 342 -15.04 28.02 -21.46
CA LYS A 342 -14.70 26.67 -21.86
C LYS A 342 -14.40 25.79 -20.65
N PRO A 343 -14.92 24.55 -20.57
CA PRO A 343 -14.56 23.60 -19.53
C PRO A 343 -13.05 23.39 -19.42
N THR A 344 -12.54 23.34 -18.21
CA THR A 344 -11.09 23.17 -17.93
C THR A 344 -10.86 22.09 -16.88
N LYS A 345 -9.75 21.35 -16.99
CA LYS A 345 -9.35 20.34 -16.02
C LYS A 345 -8.73 21.02 -14.77
N LEU A 346 -9.19 20.60 -13.58
CA LEU A 346 -8.75 21.16 -12.30
C LEU A 346 -7.25 21.01 -12.09
N ARG A 347 -6.67 19.83 -12.39
CA ARG A 347 -5.21 19.61 -12.27
C ARG A 347 -4.41 20.59 -13.12
N LYS A 348 -4.91 20.95 -14.30
CA LYS A 348 -4.28 21.97 -15.16
C LYS A 348 -4.38 23.38 -14.54
N MET A 349 -5.48 23.69 -13.85
CA MET A 349 -5.61 24.95 -13.13
C MET A 349 -4.65 25.01 -11.95
N LEU A 350 -4.62 23.97 -11.12
CA LEU A 350 -3.75 23.88 -9.95
C LEU A 350 -2.26 23.95 -10.32
N SER A 351 -1.85 23.30 -11.42
CA SER A 351 -0.45 23.35 -11.88
C SER A 351 0.01 24.75 -12.31
N ARG A 352 -0.93 25.67 -12.51
CA ARG A 352 -0.68 27.09 -12.83
C ARG A 352 -0.90 28.02 -11.64
N GLY A 353 -1.10 27.47 -10.44
CA GLY A 353 -1.34 28.24 -9.22
C GLY A 353 -2.76 28.85 -9.10
N PHE A 354 -3.70 28.47 -9.98
CA PHE A 354 -5.06 29.01 -9.90
C PHE A 354 -5.88 28.33 -8.79
N ARG A 355 -6.62 29.13 -8.04
CA ARG A 355 -7.67 28.69 -7.12
C ARG A 355 -9.05 28.90 -7.78
N LEU A 356 -10.04 28.17 -7.33
CA LEU A 356 -11.42 28.30 -7.83
C LEU A 356 -12.13 29.46 -7.15
N SER A 357 -13.06 30.10 -7.87
CA SER A 357 -14.08 30.98 -7.27
C SER A 357 -15.38 30.22 -7.06
N ALA A 358 -16.30 30.78 -6.26
CA ALA A 358 -17.62 30.20 -6.05
C ALA A 358 -18.47 30.12 -7.36
N ARG A 359 -19.57 29.38 -7.32
CA ARG A 359 -20.54 29.21 -8.42
C ARG A 359 -19.99 28.50 -9.67
N LYS A 360 -19.08 27.54 -9.48
CA LYS A 360 -18.65 26.63 -10.55
C LYS A 360 -19.26 25.25 -10.35
N SER A 361 -19.53 24.56 -11.46
CA SER A 361 -19.91 23.14 -11.45
C SER A 361 -18.66 22.29 -11.61
N LEU A 362 -18.55 21.26 -10.79
CA LEU A 362 -17.43 20.34 -10.72
C LEU A 362 -17.91 18.92 -11.07
N LEU A 363 -17.29 18.32 -12.08
CA LEU A 363 -17.51 16.92 -12.43
C LEU A 363 -16.19 16.17 -12.21
N PHE A 364 -16.07 15.47 -11.09
CA PHE A 364 -14.97 14.57 -10.81
C PHE A 364 -15.16 13.28 -11.58
N GLN A 365 -14.09 12.75 -12.15
CA GLN A 365 -14.03 11.50 -12.89
C GLN A 365 -12.80 10.73 -12.49
N VAL A 366 -12.94 9.41 -12.37
CA VAL A 366 -11.80 8.50 -12.21
C VAL A 366 -11.67 7.64 -13.45
N ASP A 367 -10.44 7.57 -13.94
CA ASP A 367 -10.06 6.64 -14.99
C ASP A 367 -9.43 5.41 -14.31
N LEU A 368 -10.13 4.30 -14.39
CA LEU A 368 -9.61 2.97 -14.13
C LEU A 368 -9.03 2.50 -15.45
N ALA A 369 -7.71 2.24 -15.51
CA ALA A 369 -7.12 1.68 -16.71
C ALA A 369 -7.88 0.39 -17.09
N GLU A 370 -8.43 0.33 -18.29
CA GLU A 370 -9.25 -0.80 -18.74
C GLU A 370 -8.49 -2.11 -18.58
N GLY A 371 -9.10 -3.08 -17.88
CA GLY A 371 -8.54 -4.41 -17.65
C GLY A 371 -7.48 -4.51 -16.55
N GLU A 372 -7.02 -3.42 -15.92
CA GLU A 372 -6.08 -3.52 -14.79
C GLU A 372 -6.73 -4.09 -13.53
N ILE A 373 -8.00 -3.73 -13.25
CA ILE A 373 -8.74 -4.24 -12.09
C ILE A 373 -9.88 -5.10 -12.59
N GLU A 374 -9.77 -6.42 -12.41
CA GLU A 374 -10.86 -7.36 -12.73
C GLU A 374 -12.07 -7.12 -11.83
N GLU A 375 -13.25 -7.16 -12.39
CA GLU A 375 -14.50 -7.15 -11.63
C GLU A 375 -14.68 -8.44 -10.79
N PRO A 376 -15.47 -8.40 -9.71
CA PRO A 376 -16.20 -7.24 -9.19
C PRO A 376 -15.32 -6.34 -8.30
N TYR A 377 -15.54 -5.03 -8.38
CA TYR A 377 -15.01 -4.04 -7.45
C TYR A 377 -16.08 -2.97 -7.17
N THR A 378 -15.88 -2.18 -6.12
CA THR A 378 -16.76 -1.07 -5.74
C THR A 378 -15.96 0.23 -5.72
N VAL A 379 -16.53 1.29 -6.29
CA VAL A 379 -15.97 2.65 -6.23
C VAL A 379 -16.66 3.43 -5.12
N MET A 380 -15.90 4.14 -4.30
CA MET A 380 -16.42 4.98 -3.24
C MET A 380 -15.80 6.39 -3.29
N TRP A 381 -16.58 7.37 -2.88
CA TRP A 381 -16.23 8.78 -2.90
C TRP A 381 -16.29 9.39 -1.50
N LYS A 382 -15.37 10.30 -1.21
CA LYS A 382 -15.41 11.17 -0.04
C LYS A 382 -15.20 12.62 -0.50
N VAL A 383 -16.06 13.52 -0.05
CA VAL A 383 -15.92 14.96 -0.23
C VAL A 383 -15.77 15.58 1.14
N LEU A 384 -14.62 16.18 1.40
CA LEU A 384 -14.31 16.81 2.67
C LEU A 384 -14.20 18.33 2.48
N ASN A 385 -15.01 19.07 3.21
CA ASN A 385 -14.92 20.52 3.28
C ASN A 385 -14.03 20.91 4.47
N VAL A 386 -13.07 21.80 4.22
CA VAL A 386 -12.07 22.19 5.21
C VAL A 386 -12.09 23.72 5.37
N GLY A 387 -11.75 24.18 6.58
CA GLY A 387 -11.63 25.59 6.92
C GLY A 387 -12.75 26.11 7.83
N ASP A 388 -12.59 27.33 8.33
CA ASP A 388 -13.49 27.92 9.33
C ASP A 388 -14.91 28.15 8.79
N GLU A 389 -15.05 28.45 7.51
CA GLU A 389 -16.34 28.60 6.88
C GLU A 389 -17.13 27.28 6.82
N ALA A 390 -16.45 26.15 6.58
CA ALA A 390 -17.07 24.83 6.64
C ALA A 390 -17.53 24.49 8.06
N ARG A 391 -16.74 24.83 9.07
CA ARG A 391 -17.09 24.68 10.48
C ARG A 391 -18.27 25.56 10.87
N ARG A 392 -18.22 26.86 10.55
CA ARG A 392 -19.27 27.84 10.81
C ARG A 392 -20.61 27.43 10.23
N ARG A 393 -20.61 26.82 9.05
CA ARG A 393 -21.82 26.33 8.36
C ARG A 393 -22.23 24.93 8.82
N ASN A 394 -21.48 24.27 9.68
CA ASN A 394 -21.64 22.85 10.03
C ASN A 394 -21.71 21.94 8.79
N MET A 395 -20.86 22.21 7.79
CA MET A 395 -20.83 21.54 6.49
C MET A 395 -19.45 20.89 6.22
N ILE A 396 -18.90 20.20 7.19
CA ILE A 396 -17.62 19.46 7.05
C ILE A 396 -17.79 18.34 6.02
N ARG A 397 -18.93 17.65 6.01
CA ARG A 397 -19.15 16.45 5.20
C ARG A 397 -18.15 15.34 5.56
N GLY A 398 -17.49 14.74 4.60
CA GLY A 398 -16.44 13.74 4.83
C GLY A 398 -16.95 12.30 4.92
N GLN A 399 -18.25 12.05 4.72
CA GLN A 399 -18.80 10.69 4.63
C GLN A 399 -18.31 10.00 3.38
N ILE A 400 -18.05 8.69 3.52
CA ILE A 400 -17.64 7.82 2.42
C ILE A 400 -18.89 7.17 1.84
N VAL A 401 -19.21 7.50 0.59
CA VAL A 401 -20.42 7.06 -0.11
C VAL A 401 -20.08 6.24 -1.34
N GLN A 402 -20.90 5.23 -1.63
CA GLN A 402 -20.73 4.41 -2.82
C GLN A 402 -21.03 5.20 -4.09
N ASP A 403 -20.28 4.91 -5.15
CA ASP A 403 -20.57 5.43 -6.51
C ASP A 403 -21.90 4.91 -7.03
N LYS A 404 -22.55 5.72 -7.88
CA LYS A 404 -23.85 5.38 -8.49
C LYS A 404 -23.71 4.64 -9.84
N GLY A 405 -22.53 4.09 -10.14
CA GLY A 405 -22.30 3.27 -11.33
C GLY A 405 -21.69 4.01 -12.52
N HIS A 406 -21.24 5.26 -12.35
CA HIS A 406 -20.69 6.07 -13.45
C HIS A 406 -19.23 6.48 -13.26
N CYS A 407 -18.59 6.07 -12.16
CA CYS A 407 -17.23 6.49 -11.80
C CYS A 407 -17.07 8.02 -11.80
N THR A 408 -18.14 8.74 -11.47
CA THR A 408 -18.20 10.20 -11.47
C THR A 408 -18.87 10.76 -10.21
N LYS A 409 -18.44 11.96 -9.80
CA LYS A 409 -19.04 12.71 -8.69
C LYS A 409 -19.29 14.16 -9.12
N LYS A 410 -20.53 14.63 -9.02
CA LYS A 410 -20.90 16.03 -9.28
C LYS A 410 -20.92 16.81 -7.98
N GLU A 411 -20.33 17.99 -7.97
CA GLU A 411 -20.29 18.94 -6.86
C GLU A 411 -20.35 20.38 -7.40
N SER A 412 -20.51 21.35 -6.48
CA SER A 412 -20.46 22.78 -6.78
C SER A 412 -19.49 23.50 -5.83
N THR A 413 -18.98 24.66 -6.26
CA THR A 413 -18.17 25.53 -5.38
C THR A 413 -19.06 26.52 -4.68
N ASP A 414 -19.36 26.29 -3.38
CA ASP A 414 -20.34 27.09 -2.65
C ASP A 414 -19.73 28.10 -1.68
N PHE A 415 -18.56 27.77 -1.10
CA PHE A 415 -17.90 28.61 -0.12
C PHE A 415 -16.39 28.40 -0.09
N ARG A 416 -15.68 29.38 0.47
CA ARG A 416 -14.22 29.44 0.61
C ARG A 416 -13.67 28.29 1.46
N GLY A 417 -12.55 27.73 1.06
CA GLY A 417 -11.80 26.72 1.83
C GLY A 417 -10.88 25.87 0.97
N ASP A 418 -9.99 25.14 1.63
CA ASP A 418 -9.11 24.17 1.01
C ASP A 418 -9.76 22.76 1.10
N HIS A 419 -10.80 22.57 0.27
CA HIS A 419 -11.56 21.34 0.25
C HIS A 419 -10.81 20.22 -0.48
N MET A 420 -11.25 18.97 -0.31
CA MET A 420 -10.67 17.84 -1.04
C MET A 420 -11.71 16.79 -1.43
N VAL A 421 -11.40 16.07 -2.50
CA VAL A 421 -12.18 14.90 -2.93
C VAL A 421 -11.24 13.70 -3.00
N GLU A 422 -11.65 12.61 -2.36
CA GLU A 422 -10.98 11.32 -2.43
C GLU A 422 -11.87 10.29 -3.14
N CYS A 423 -11.23 9.41 -3.89
CA CYS A 423 -11.88 8.26 -4.51
C CYS A 423 -11.11 6.99 -4.14
N TYR A 424 -11.85 5.90 -3.92
CA TYR A 424 -11.34 4.60 -3.52
C TYR A 424 -11.91 3.49 -4.38
N VAL A 425 -11.09 2.51 -4.73
CA VAL A 425 -11.53 1.26 -5.36
C VAL A 425 -11.34 0.13 -4.37
N ILE A 426 -12.43 -0.55 -4.05
CA ILE A 426 -12.47 -1.66 -3.11
C ILE A 426 -12.67 -2.97 -3.87
N LYS A 427 -11.74 -3.92 -3.69
CA LYS A 427 -11.83 -5.29 -4.22
C LYS A 427 -11.61 -6.28 -3.08
N ASN A 428 -12.47 -7.29 -2.96
CA ASN A 428 -12.41 -8.28 -1.88
C ASN A 428 -12.32 -7.64 -0.48
N GLU A 429 -13.07 -6.56 -0.25
CA GLU A 429 -13.06 -5.78 1.00
C GLU A 429 -11.67 -5.18 1.36
N VAL A 430 -10.84 -4.88 0.38
CA VAL A 430 -9.56 -4.20 0.49
C VAL A 430 -9.56 -2.97 -0.43
N VAL A 431 -9.07 -1.85 0.05
CA VAL A 431 -8.79 -0.68 -0.80
C VAL A 431 -7.55 -0.97 -1.63
N VAL A 432 -7.74 -1.21 -2.92
CA VAL A 432 -6.66 -1.59 -3.85
C VAL A 432 -6.14 -0.42 -4.70
N ALA A 433 -6.92 0.66 -4.78
CA ALA A 433 -6.51 1.91 -5.40
C ALA A 433 -7.17 3.10 -4.69
N ARG A 434 -6.49 4.22 -4.61
CA ARG A 434 -7.02 5.50 -4.12
C ARG A 434 -6.39 6.68 -4.84
N ALA A 435 -7.14 7.75 -4.93
CA ALA A 435 -6.63 9.03 -5.42
C ALA A 435 -7.28 10.18 -4.64
N GLN A 436 -6.59 11.30 -4.58
CA GLN A 436 -7.04 12.56 -3.96
C GLN A 436 -6.82 13.71 -4.93
N ILE A 437 -7.70 14.70 -4.86
CA ILE A 437 -7.53 15.99 -5.55
C ILE A 437 -7.99 17.12 -4.61
N ASP A 438 -7.14 18.15 -4.50
CA ASP A 438 -7.44 19.33 -3.72
C ASP A 438 -8.33 20.26 -4.53
N VAL A 439 -9.25 20.93 -3.84
CA VAL A 439 -10.26 21.84 -4.41
C VAL A 439 -10.21 23.17 -3.65
N PRO A 440 -9.15 23.97 -3.87
CA PRO A 440 -9.00 25.24 -3.18
C PRO A 440 -9.96 26.29 -3.76
N ILE A 441 -10.86 26.84 -2.91
CA ILE A 441 -11.84 27.85 -3.26
C ILE A 441 -11.52 29.16 -2.52
N ASN A 442 -11.47 30.29 -3.27
CA ASN A 442 -11.29 31.66 -2.74
C ASN A 442 -12.61 32.24 -2.24
#